data_c5b1dd56000fa2f181f109d2326af0c3
#
_entry.id   c5b1dd56000fa2f181f109d2326af0c3
#
_cell.length_a   1.000
_cell.length_b   1.000
_cell.length_c   1.000
_cell.angle_alpha   90.00
_cell.angle_beta   90.00
_cell.angle_gamma   90.00
#
_symmetry.space_group_name_H-M   'P 1'
#
loop_
_entity.id
_entity.type
_entity.pdbx_description
1 polymer ?
#
loop_
_entity_poly.entity_id
_entity_poly.type
_entity_poly.pdbx_seq_one_letter_code
_entity_poly.pdbx_strand_id
1 'polypeptide(L)'
;MSGKYLIFGATGSIGSNLSKMMAENNEDVQLIGRDEENLKNISSETGCKYTVVDVLDSAKIESLKNEFANEEIKGIAYCVGSIDLKPLRMVKKEDFQKCFDLNFYPIVETIKNFQESLKKKLQIFQRKIK
;
A
#
# COMPACT_ATOMS: atom_id res chain seq x y z
N MET A 1 -16.78 11.73 6.62
CA MET A 1 -15.85 12.19 5.59
C MET A 1 -15.50 11.05 4.65
N SER A 2 -15.72 11.28 3.41
CA SER A 2 -15.31 10.36 2.36
C SER A 2 -13.80 10.43 2.16
N GLY A 3 -13.19 9.34 1.97
CA GLY A 3 -11.75 9.22 1.71
C GLY A 3 -11.23 7.91 2.27
N LYS A 4 -10.36 7.29 1.50
CA LYS A 4 -9.90 5.93 1.74
C LYS A 4 -8.39 5.91 1.99
N TYR A 5 -7.96 5.05 2.88
CA TYR A 5 -6.55 4.72 3.05
C TYR A 5 -6.24 3.41 2.33
N LEU A 6 -5.15 3.38 1.58
CA LEU A 6 -4.65 2.17 0.95
C LEU A 6 -3.51 1.62 1.78
N ILE A 7 -3.62 0.36 2.23
CA ILE A 7 -2.57 -0.30 2.99
C ILE A 7 -2.01 -1.46 2.18
N PHE A 8 -0.82 -1.27 1.62
CA PHE A 8 -0.07 -2.30 0.91
C PHE A 8 0.67 -3.16 1.92
N GLY A 9 0.66 -4.46 1.72
CA GLY A 9 1.22 -5.42 2.67
C GLY A 9 0.34 -5.59 3.91
N ALA A 10 -0.97 -5.52 3.71
CA ALA A 10 -1.96 -5.59 4.78
C ALA A 10 -1.98 -6.92 5.55
N THR A 11 -1.39 -7.98 4.99
CA THR A 11 -1.31 -9.30 5.62
C THR A 11 -0.06 -9.48 6.48
N GLY A 12 0.92 -8.59 6.36
CA GLY A 12 2.13 -8.63 7.17
C GLY A 12 1.90 -8.15 8.60
N SER A 13 2.90 -8.31 9.45
CA SER A 13 2.81 -7.94 10.86
C SER A 13 2.45 -6.47 11.08
N ILE A 14 3.17 -5.56 10.41
CA ILE A 14 2.91 -4.12 10.53
C ILE A 14 1.60 -3.73 9.85
N GLY A 15 1.40 -4.16 8.61
CA GLY A 15 0.22 -3.79 7.84
C GLY A 15 -1.10 -4.29 8.44
N SER A 16 -1.12 -5.50 8.98
CA SER A 16 -2.32 -6.04 9.63
C SER A 16 -2.67 -5.31 10.92
N ASN A 17 -1.69 -5.01 11.74
CA ASN A 17 -1.90 -4.24 12.97
C ASN A 17 -2.37 -2.81 12.67
N LEU A 18 -1.74 -2.15 11.71
CA LEU A 18 -2.16 -0.82 11.27
C LEU A 18 -3.61 -0.83 10.76
N SER A 19 -3.97 -1.82 9.94
CA SER A 19 -5.33 -1.97 9.41
C SER A 19 -6.37 -2.12 10.51
N LYS A 20 -6.07 -2.94 11.51
CA LYS A 20 -6.95 -3.13 12.68
C LYS A 20 -7.13 -1.84 13.47
N MET A 21 -6.04 -1.15 13.78
CA MET A 21 -6.08 0.12 14.52
C MET A 21 -6.89 1.18 13.76
N MET A 22 -6.71 1.29 12.46
CA MET A 22 -7.44 2.25 11.64
C MET A 22 -8.93 1.91 11.56
N ALA A 23 -9.26 0.63 11.40
CA ALA A 23 -10.65 0.17 11.41
C ALA A 23 -11.35 0.46 12.74
N GLU A 24 -10.66 0.26 13.86
CA GLU A 24 -11.17 0.60 15.20
C GLU A 24 -11.44 2.10 15.36
N ASN A 25 -10.71 2.94 14.65
CA ASN A 25 -10.93 4.38 14.61
C ASN A 25 -11.92 4.82 13.51
N ASN A 26 -12.66 3.87 12.94
CA ASN A 26 -13.68 4.11 11.91
C ASN A 26 -13.13 4.74 10.62
N GLU A 27 -11.85 4.51 10.30
CA GLU A 27 -11.29 4.92 9.03
C GLU A 27 -11.66 3.93 7.93
N ASP A 28 -11.86 4.45 6.72
CA ASP A 28 -12.11 3.63 5.54
C ASP A 28 -10.79 3.13 4.96
N VAL A 29 -10.55 1.82 5.07
CA VAL A 29 -9.30 1.17 4.70
C VAL A 29 -9.53 0.16 3.60
N GLN A 30 -8.69 0.20 2.58
CA GLN A 30 -8.57 -0.85 1.56
C GLN A 30 -7.32 -1.67 1.84
N LEU A 31 -7.53 -2.95 2.11
CA LEU A 31 -6.46 -3.92 2.33
C LEU A 31 -5.89 -4.35 0.99
N ILE A 32 -4.58 -4.23 0.80
CA ILE A 32 -3.91 -4.63 -0.45
C ILE A 32 -2.78 -5.60 -0.12
N GLY A 33 -2.79 -6.74 -0.77
CA GLY A 33 -1.80 -7.78 -0.57
C GLY A 33 -1.89 -8.86 -1.62
N ARG A 34 -0.94 -9.76 -1.63
CA ARG A 34 -0.87 -10.86 -2.61
C ARG A 34 -1.54 -12.15 -2.16
N ASP A 35 -1.71 -12.36 -0.86
CA ASP A 35 -2.28 -13.55 -0.27
C ASP A 35 -3.75 -13.34 0.04
N GLU A 36 -4.61 -13.84 -0.85
CA GLU A 36 -6.06 -13.64 -0.75
C GLU A 36 -6.66 -14.27 0.50
N GLU A 37 -6.20 -15.45 0.92
CA GLU A 37 -6.72 -16.12 2.11
C GLU A 37 -6.48 -15.29 3.37
N ASN A 38 -5.25 -14.78 3.55
CA ASN A 38 -4.92 -13.91 4.66
C ASN A 38 -5.67 -12.57 4.59
N LEU A 39 -5.87 -12.01 3.39
CA LEU A 39 -6.68 -10.81 3.21
C LEU A 39 -8.13 -11.04 3.64
N LYS A 40 -8.73 -12.17 3.28
CA LYS A 40 -10.07 -12.55 3.73
C LYS A 40 -10.18 -12.63 5.24
N ASN A 41 -9.18 -13.21 5.89
CA ASN A 41 -9.15 -13.31 7.35
C ASN A 41 -9.17 -11.93 8.02
N ILE A 42 -8.31 -11.02 7.56
CA ILE A 42 -8.25 -9.65 8.09
C ILE A 42 -9.51 -8.87 7.75
N SER A 43 -10.04 -9.04 6.55
CA SER A 43 -11.30 -8.44 6.13
C SER A 43 -12.45 -8.88 7.04
N SER A 44 -12.51 -10.16 7.40
CA SER A 44 -13.53 -10.69 8.31
C SER A 44 -13.42 -10.10 9.72
N GLU A 45 -12.19 -9.88 10.20
CA GLU A 45 -11.95 -9.30 11.53
C GLU A 45 -12.26 -7.80 11.58
N THR A 46 -11.97 -7.07 10.51
CA THR A 46 -11.99 -5.60 10.49
C THR A 46 -13.21 -5.00 9.78
N GLY A 47 -13.85 -5.77 8.91
CA GLY A 47 -14.88 -5.26 8.01
C GLY A 47 -14.33 -4.48 6.82
N CYS A 48 -13.00 -4.39 6.67
CA CYS A 48 -12.37 -3.67 5.56
C CYS A 48 -12.45 -4.46 4.26
N LYS A 49 -12.63 -3.77 3.15
CA LYS A 49 -12.55 -4.37 1.81
C LYS A 49 -11.09 -4.67 1.45
N TYR A 50 -10.89 -5.58 0.52
CA TYR A 50 -9.54 -5.92 0.05
C TYR A 50 -9.46 -6.03 -1.48
N THR A 51 -8.25 -5.86 -2.00
CA THR A 51 -7.91 -6.11 -3.40
C THR A 51 -6.61 -6.92 -3.43
N VAL A 52 -6.59 -7.99 -4.24
CA VAL A 52 -5.42 -8.84 -4.40
C VAL A 52 -4.48 -8.20 -5.41
N VAL A 53 -3.30 -7.80 -4.96
CA VAL A 53 -2.26 -7.22 -5.82
C VAL A 53 -0.90 -7.71 -5.34
N ASP A 54 -0.10 -8.22 -6.27
CA ASP A 54 1.33 -8.39 -6.10
C ASP A 54 2.01 -7.09 -6.56
N VAL A 55 2.74 -6.43 -5.66
CA VAL A 55 3.40 -5.16 -5.96
C VAL A 55 4.50 -5.28 -7.03
N LEU A 56 4.97 -6.49 -7.32
CA LEU A 56 5.91 -6.75 -8.40
C LEU A 56 5.23 -6.70 -9.79
N ASP A 57 3.90 -6.68 -9.82
CA ASP A 57 3.12 -6.58 -11.05
C ASP A 57 2.66 -5.12 -11.25
N SER A 58 3.40 -4.39 -12.06
CA SER A 58 3.12 -2.97 -12.37
C SER A 58 1.73 -2.76 -12.97
N ALA A 59 1.25 -3.69 -13.78
CA ALA A 59 -0.08 -3.61 -14.38
C ALA A 59 -1.19 -3.68 -13.32
N LYS A 60 -0.98 -4.43 -12.25
CA LYS A 60 -1.92 -4.49 -11.13
C LYS A 60 -1.95 -3.20 -10.31
N ILE A 61 -0.80 -2.56 -10.11
CA ILE A 61 -0.74 -1.25 -9.45
C ILE A 61 -1.48 -0.20 -10.28
N GLU A 62 -1.29 -0.22 -11.59
CA GLU A 62 -2.02 0.67 -12.51
C GLU A 62 -3.54 0.40 -12.47
N SER A 63 -3.94 -0.86 -12.39
CA SER A 63 -5.35 -1.24 -12.26
C SER A 63 -6.00 -0.67 -11.01
N LEU A 64 -5.28 -0.56 -9.90
CA LEU A 64 -5.77 0.07 -8.68
C LEU A 64 -6.13 1.54 -8.89
N LYS A 65 -5.35 2.27 -9.68
CA LYS A 65 -5.66 3.65 -10.03
C LYS A 65 -7.05 3.75 -10.68
N ASN A 66 -7.34 2.83 -11.61
CA ASN A 66 -8.62 2.80 -12.30
C ASN A 66 -9.77 2.39 -11.37
N GLU A 67 -9.52 1.41 -10.49
CA GLU A 67 -10.50 0.96 -9.51
C GLU A 67 -10.93 2.09 -8.56
N PHE A 68 -9.98 2.93 -8.14
CA PHE A 68 -10.24 4.03 -7.21
C PHE A 68 -10.26 5.42 -7.86
N ALA A 69 -10.49 5.50 -9.18
CA ALA A 69 -10.44 6.76 -9.94
C ALA A 69 -11.42 7.83 -9.43
N ASN A 70 -12.58 7.41 -8.92
CA ASN A 70 -13.62 8.31 -8.41
C ASN A 70 -13.63 8.44 -6.89
N GLU A 71 -12.64 7.86 -6.21
CA GLU A 71 -12.53 7.92 -4.76
C GLU A 71 -11.38 8.85 -4.32
N GLU A 72 -11.58 9.52 -3.21
CA GLU A 72 -10.52 10.29 -2.58
C GLU A 72 -9.59 9.33 -1.82
N ILE A 73 -8.30 9.45 -2.07
CA ILE A 73 -7.28 8.70 -1.33
C ILE A 73 -6.67 9.63 -0.28
N LYS A 74 -6.98 9.37 0.96
CA LYS A 74 -6.49 10.14 2.10
C LYS A 74 -5.02 9.88 2.41
N GLY A 75 -4.58 8.67 2.18
CA GLY A 75 -3.21 8.30 2.44
C GLY A 75 -2.91 6.88 1.98
N ILE A 76 -1.62 6.59 1.88
CA ILE A 76 -1.09 5.30 1.48
C ILE A 76 -0.04 4.88 2.49
N ALA A 77 -0.19 3.67 3.02
CA ALA A 77 0.82 3.03 3.84
C ALA A 77 1.41 1.86 3.05
N TYR A 78 2.71 1.89 2.83
CA TYR A 78 3.43 0.82 2.15
C TYR A 78 4.16 -0.01 3.20
N CYS A 79 3.60 -1.18 3.53
CA CYS A 79 4.09 -2.08 4.57
C CYS A 79 4.65 -3.37 3.99
N VAL A 80 4.98 -3.38 2.70
CA VAL A 80 5.62 -4.51 2.03
C VAL A 80 7.13 -4.36 2.15
N GLY A 81 7.80 -5.44 2.50
CA GLY A 81 9.25 -5.45 2.52
C GLY A 81 9.77 -6.85 2.82
N SER A 82 10.96 -7.11 2.36
CA SER A 82 11.70 -8.33 2.67
C SER A 82 13.19 -8.04 2.61
N ILE A 83 13.92 -8.73 3.44
CA ILE A 83 15.39 -8.67 3.44
C ILE A 83 15.96 -10.07 3.40
N ASP A 84 16.99 -10.25 2.59
CA ASP A 84 17.80 -11.46 2.58
C ASP A 84 19.10 -11.20 3.34
N LEU A 85 19.30 -11.90 4.44
CA LEU A 85 20.52 -11.78 5.22
C LEU A 85 21.57 -12.78 4.69
N LYS A 86 22.58 -12.25 4.01
CA LYS A 86 23.70 -13.02 3.45
C LYS A 86 25.03 -12.39 3.80
N PRO A 87 26.09 -13.18 4.04
CA PRO A 87 27.43 -12.63 4.10
C PRO A 87 27.76 -11.88 2.79
N LEU A 88 28.44 -10.75 2.90
CA LEU A 88 28.73 -9.90 1.73
C LEU A 88 29.39 -10.66 0.57
N ARG A 89 30.27 -11.61 0.88
CA ARG A 89 30.93 -12.46 -0.14
C ARG A 89 29.97 -13.30 -0.98
N MET A 90 28.74 -13.53 -0.50
CA MET A 90 27.73 -14.34 -1.17
C MET A 90 26.68 -13.48 -1.90
N VAL A 91 26.74 -12.17 -1.72
CA VAL A 91 25.77 -11.24 -2.32
C VAL A 91 26.07 -11.10 -3.82
N LYS A 92 25.05 -11.24 -4.63
CA LYS A 92 25.11 -11.06 -6.08
C LYS A 92 24.35 -9.80 -6.50
N LYS A 93 24.59 -9.35 -7.73
CA LYS A 93 23.86 -8.20 -8.31
C LYS A 93 22.35 -8.43 -8.29
N GLU A 94 21.92 -9.65 -8.56
CA GLU A 94 20.50 -10.03 -8.58
C GLU A 94 19.83 -9.87 -7.21
N ASP A 95 20.58 -10.06 -6.14
CA ASP A 95 20.05 -9.85 -4.78
C ASP A 95 19.73 -8.38 -4.51
N PHE A 96 20.57 -7.47 -4.97
CA PHE A 96 20.29 -6.04 -4.93
C PHE A 96 19.07 -5.66 -5.79
N GLN A 97 18.98 -6.22 -6.99
CA GLN A 97 17.87 -5.98 -7.90
C GLN A 97 16.53 -6.40 -7.27
N LYS A 98 16.48 -7.60 -6.70
CA LYS A 98 15.30 -8.09 -5.99
C LYS A 98 14.90 -7.18 -4.82
N CYS A 99 15.88 -6.71 -4.08
CA CYS A 99 15.65 -5.81 -2.96
C CYS A 99 15.01 -4.49 -3.43
N PHE A 100 15.52 -3.90 -4.50
CA PHE A 100 14.94 -2.69 -5.09
C PHE A 100 13.54 -2.93 -5.67
N ASP A 101 13.36 -4.04 -6.37
CA ASP A 101 12.09 -4.36 -7.03
C ASP A 101 10.94 -4.56 -6.03
N LEU A 102 11.24 -5.00 -4.82
CA LEU A 102 10.23 -5.21 -3.78
C LEU A 102 10.12 -4.02 -2.81
N ASN A 103 11.25 -3.54 -2.29
CA ASN A 103 11.24 -2.58 -1.18
C ASN A 103 11.18 -1.12 -1.61
N PHE A 104 11.51 -0.80 -2.86
CA PHE A 104 11.62 0.59 -3.31
C PHE A 104 10.77 0.91 -4.54
N TYR A 105 10.97 0.22 -5.65
CA TYR A 105 10.37 0.60 -6.93
C TYR A 105 8.83 0.65 -6.90
N PRO A 106 8.12 -0.30 -6.27
CA PRO A 106 6.66 -0.22 -6.20
C PRO A 106 6.13 0.98 -5.42
N ILE A 107 6.90 1.52 -4.50
CA ILE A 107 6.55 2.76 -3.79
C ILE A 107 6.49 3.91 -4.80
N VAL A 108 7.49 4.02 -5.65
CA VAL A 108 7.55 5.06 -6.71
C VAL A 108 6.38 4.91 -7.68
N GLU A 109 6.10 3.69 -8.12
CA GLU A 109 4.96 3.42 -9.02
C GLU A 109 3.62 3.78 -8.37
N THR A 110 3.45 3.43 -7.10
CA THR A 110 2.24 3.75 -6.35
C THR A 110 2.05 5.26 -6.24
N ILE A 111 3.09 6.00 -5.88
CA ILE A 111 3.04 7.47 -5.80
C ILE A 111 2.70 8.07 -7.16
N LYS A 112 3.34 7.61 -8.23
CA LYS A 112 3.05 8.08 -9.59
C LYS A 112 1.59 7.88 -9.99
N ASN A 113 1.03 6.72 -9.67
CA ASN A 113 -0.35 6.39 -10.02
C ASN A 113 -1.38 7.17 -9.20
N PHE A 114 -1.08 7.51 -7.94
CA PHE A 114 -2.01 8.18 -7.05
C PHE A 114 -1.67 9.64 -6.76
N GLN A 115 -0.67 10.21 -7.42
CA GLN A 115 -0.20 11.57 -7.14
C GLN A 115 -1.28 12.65 -7.26
N GLU A 116 -2.23 12.50 -8.18
CA GLU A 116 -3.30 13.49 -8.36
C GLU A 116 -4.26 13.49 -7.16
N SER A 117 -4.60 12.32 -6.65
CA SER A 117 -5.44 12.18 -5.44
C SER A 117 -4.73 12.75 -4.20
N LEU A 118 -3.41 12.54 -4.09
CA LEU A 118 -2.59 13.04 -2.99
C LEU A 118 -2.35 14.56 -3.10
N LYS A 119 -2.19 15.11 -4.30
CA LYS A 119 -2.04 16.55 -4.54
C LYS A 119 -3.24 17.37 -4.07
N LYS A 120 -4.44 16.88 -4.29
CA LYS A 120 -5.65 17.58 -3.83
C LYS A 120 -5.59 17.86 -2.34
N LYS A 121 -5.12 16.91 -1.54
CA LYS A 121 -4.95 17.05 -0.11
C LYS A 121 -3.86 18.05 0.25
N LEU A 122 -2.75 18.04 -0.47
CA LEU A 122 -1.64 18.99 -0.26
C LEU A 122 -2.07 20.43 -0.55
N GLN A 123 -2.84 20.65 -1.60
CA GLN A 123 -3.36 21.98 -1.95
C GLN A 123 -4.31 22.52 -0.88
N ILE A 124 -5.17 21.67 -0.31
CA ILE A 124 -6.06 22.04 0.79
C ILE A 124 -5.26 22.42 2.03
N PHE A 125 -4.21 21.66 2.34
CA PHE A 125 -3.31 21.93 3.46
C PHE A 125 -2.56 23.26 3.28
N GLN A 126 -2.02 23.53 2.10
CA GLN A 126 -1.34 24.80 1.78
C GLN A 126 -2.29 26.00 1.89
N ARG A 127 -3.54 25.87 1.49
CA ARG A 127 -4.55 26.92 1.62
C ARG A 127 -4.89 27.23 3.08
N LYS A 128 -4.83 26.24 3.95
CA LYS A 128 -5.12 26.42 5.40
C LYS A 128 -3.97 27.09 6.16
N ILE A 129 -2.75 27.01 5.66
CA ILE A 129 -1.56 27.63 6.28
C ILE A 129 -1.44 29.11 5.89
N LYS A 130 -1.98 29.50 4.78
CA LYS A 130 -2.04 30.89 4.35
C LYS A 130 -3.16 31.65 5.06
#